data_0c6fc560e14bd1b5f6157774f7e0318f
#
_entry.id   0c6fc560e14bd1b5f6157774f7e0318f
#
_cell.length_a   1.000
_cell.length_b   1.000
_cell.length_c   1.000
_cell.angle_alpha   90.00
_cell.angle_beta   90.00
_cell.angle_gamma   90.00
#
_symmetry.space_group_name_H-M   'P 1'
#
loop_
_entity.id
_entity.type
_entity.pdbx_description
1 polymer ?
#
loop_
_entity_poly.entity_id
_entity_poly.type
_entity_poly.pdbx_seq_one_letter_code
_entity_poly.pdbx_strand_id
1 'polypeptide(L)'
;MKRGILVASLLVLAFMAVPASAFSAEELRILVDDDGDADITFRYSLSWIERIAVFFRIAEPEQELKSALEEATGAPVTVISAESNAARFSVQGFAKIRKTDDETTYSTPEIDFTGAQEMLNRYWFAPLVNPDFSPDLTLVRFPDGYEETFSNQSAIPALSHTIP
;
A
#
# COMPACT_ATOMS: atom_id res chain seq x y z
N MET A 1 29.45 45.00 13.04
CA MET A 1 29.21 44.12 11.90
C MET A 1 29.22 42.60 12.21
N LYS A 2 29.84 42.14 13.33
CA LYS A 2 29.85 40.67 13.66
C LYS A 2 28.56 40.06 14.23
N ARG A 3 27.62 40.90 14.75
CA ARG A 3 26.35 40.41 15.31
C ARG A 3 25.28 40.10 14.26
N GLY A 4 25.33 40.73 13.09
CA GLY A 4 24.38 40.47 12.00
C GLY A 4 24.60 39.14 11.28
N ILE A 5 25.86 38.70 11.23
CA ILE A 5 26.23 37.43 10.55
C ILE A 5 25.76 36.20 11.37
N LEU A 6 25.81 36.29 12.70
CA LEU A 6 25.37 35.23 13.58
C LEU A 6 23.83 35.03 13.53
N VAL A 7 23.07 36.11 13.43
CA VAL A 7 21.58 36.05 13.32
C VAL A 7 21.20 35.48 11.94
N ALA A 8 21.88 35.86 10.87
CA ALA A 8 21.63 35.31 9.52
C ALA A 8 21.96 33.81 9.44
N SER A 9 23.03 33.34 10.07
CA SER A 9 23.40 31.93 10.14
C SER A 9 22.38 31.11 10.94
N LEU A 10 21.81 31.66 12.01
CA LEU A 10 20.78 30.97 12.80
C LEU A 10 19.45 30.86 12.05
N LEU A 11 19.12 31.87 11.24
CA LEU A 11 17.91 31.86 10.41
C LEU A 11 17.99 30.86 9.26
N VAL A 12 19.18 30.67 8.68
CA VAL A 12 19.40 29.67 7.63
C VAL A 12 19.33 28.23 8.17
N LEU A 13 19.80 28.01 9.42
CA LEU A 13 19.69 26.71 10.08
C LEU A 13 18.24 26.35 10.48
N ALA A 14 17.39 27.35 10.78
CA ALA A 14 15.98 27.11 11.09
C ALA A 14 15.14 26.69 9.86
N PHE A 15 15.59 27.02 8.64
CA PHE A 15 14.92 26.59 7.39
C PHE A 15 15.24 25.16 6.96
N MET A 16 16.21 24.49 7.61
CA MET A 16 16.61 23.12 7.28
C MET A 16 15.81 22.04 8.02
N ALA A 17 14.92 22.43 8.93
CA ALA A 17 14.01 21.52 9.60
C ALA A 17 12.67 21.42 8.83
N VAL A 18 12.73 21.14 7.53
CA VAL A 18 11.57 20.63 6.82
C VAL A 18 11.39 19.19 7.31
N PRO A 19 10.29 18.84 7.98
CA PRO A 19 10.03 17.46 8.30
C PRO A 19 10.06 16.70 6.96
N ALA A 20 10.93 15.70 6.87
CA ALA A 20 10.89 14.76 5.77
C ALA A 20 9.53 14.08 5.87
N SER A 21 8.56 14.53 5.06
CA SER A 21 7.24 13.91 5.01
C SER A 21 7.47 12.48 4.54
N ALA A 22 7.29 11.53 5.44
CA ALA A 22 7.35 10.12 5.14
C ALA A 22 6.19 9.77 4.18
N PHE A 23 6.41 8.79 3.31
CA PHE A 23 5.31 8.11 2.63
C PHE A 23 4.35 7.59 3.70
N SER A 24 3.08 7.84 3.57
CA SER A 24 2.06 7.21 4.39
C SER A 24 1.04 6.49 3.51
N ALA A 25 0.82 5.22 3.82
CA ALA A 25 -0.26 4.44 3.29
C ALA A 25 -1.55 4.85 4.02
N GLU A 26 -2.48 5.50 3.31
CA GLU A 26 -3.70 6.02 3.93
C GLU A 26 -4.79 4.95 4.03
N GLU A 27 -5.11 4.33 2.90
CA GLU A 27 -6.21 3.36 2.83
C GLU A 27 -5.87 2.23 1.86
N LEU A 28 -6.11 1.01 2.32
CA LEU A 28 -6.19 -0.18 1.47
C LEU A 28 -7.64 -0.67 1.47
N ARG A 29 -8.26 -0.72 0.29
CA ARG A 29 -9.60 -1.26 0.12
C ARG A 29 -9.56 -2.47 -0.76
N ILE A 30 -10.11 -3.57 -0.28
CA ILE A 30 -10.21 -4.86 -0.95
C ILE A 30 -11.68 -5.21 -1.08
N LEU A 31 -12.18 -5.27 -2.31
CA LEU A 31 -13.55 -5.63 -2.61
C LEU A 31 -13.56 -7.00 -3.29
N VAL A 32 -13.97 -8.02 -2.56
CA VAL A 32 -14.12 -9.38 -3.08
C VAL A 32 -15.46 -9.51 -3.78
N ASP A 33 -15.47 -10.08 -4.98
CA ASP A 33 -16.68 -10.33 -5.73
C ASP A 33 -17.18 -11.78 -5.61
N ASP A 34 -18.30 -12.09 -6.28
CA ASP A 34 -18.97 -13.40 -6.23
C ASP A 34 -18.12 -14.54 -6.83
N ASP A 35 -17.16 -14.22 -7.68
CA ASP A 35 -16.25 -15.15 -8.33
C ASP A 35 -14.94 -15.34 -7.55
N GLY A 36 -14.76 -14.59 -6.45
CA GLY A 36 -13.56 -14.62 -5.60
C GLY A 36 -12.42 -13.78 -6.15
N ASP A 37 -12.64 -13.04 -7.21
CA ASP A 37 -11.71 -12.01 -7.66
C ASP A 37 -11.78 -10.82 -6.72
N ALA A 38 -10.78 -9.95 -6.74
CA ALA A 38 -10.81 -8.74 -5.91
C ALA A 38 -10.39 -7.50 -6.69
N ASP A 39 -11.14 -6.41 -6.46
CA ASP A 39 -10.70 -5.06 -6.77
C ASP A 39 -9.97 -4.48 -5.57
N ILE A 40 -8.67 -4.22 -5.73
CA ILE A 40 -7.81 -3.65 -4.69
C ILE A 40 -7.50 -2.19 -5.06
N THR A 41 -7.84 -1.28 -4.14
CA THR A 41 -7.47 0.15 -4.25
C THR A 41 -6.56 0.52 -3.09
N PHE A 42 -5.38 1.00 -3.42
CA PHE A 42 -4.41 1.51 -2.46
C PHE A 42 -4.30 3.02 -2.58
N ARG A 43 -4.59 3.74 -1.50
CA ARG A 43 -4.46 5.21 -1.42
C ARG A 43 -3.26 5.56 -0.56
N TYR A 44 -2.54 6.57 -0.99
CA TYR A 44 -1.33 7.02 -0.33
C TYR A 44 -1.15 8.52 -0.50
N SER A 45 -0.53 9.18 0.44
CA SER A 45 -0.16 10.58 0.29
C SER A 45 1.28 10.71 -0.19
N LEU A 46 1.47 11.66 -1.07
CA LEU A 46 2.71 11.85 -1.82
C LEU A 46 3.31 13.26 -1.58
N SER A 47 3.59 13.66 -0.37
CA SER A 47 4.57 14.74 -0.15
C SER A 47 5.99 14.35 -0.62
N TRP A 48 6.15 13.14 -1.06
CA TRP A 48 7.32 12.40 -1.46
C TRP A 48 7.51 12.25 -2.98
N ILE A 49 6.53 12.61 -3.79
CA ILE A 49 6.46 12.41 -5.24
C ILE A 49 7.65 12.95 -6.01
N GLU A 50 8.21 14.09 -5.64
CA GLU A 50 9.35 14.64 -6.40
C GLU A 50 10.57 13.73 -6.34
N ARG A 51 10.74 12.99 -5.25
CA ARG A 51 11.85 12.02 -5.10
C ARG A 51 11.53 10.67 -5.73
N ILE A 52 10.27 10.22 -5.67
CA ILE A 52 9.80 9.03 -6.37
C ILE A 52 9.74 9.27 -7.88
N ALA A 53 9.36 10.43 -8.37
CA ALA A 53 9.34 10.71 -9.80
C ALA A 53 10.72 10.48 -10.45
N VAL A 54 11.80 10.71 -9.71
CA VAL A 54 13.16 10.34 -10.15
C VAL A 54 13.36 8.83 -10.14
N PHE A 55 12.79 8.13 -9.17
CA PHE A 55 12.84 6.68 -9.04
C PHE A 55 12.00 5.98 -10.11
N PHE A 56 10.76 6.41 -10.29
CA PHE A 56 9.85 5.88 -11.30
C PHE A 56 10.30 6.12 -12.75
N ARG A 57 11.26 6.99 -12.96
CA ARG A 57 11.89 7.19 -14.26
C ARG A 57 12.98 6.15 -14.58
N ILE A 58 13.43 5.39 -13.58
CA ILE A 58 14.52 4.42 -13.67
C ILE A 58 14.02 2.97 -13.61
N ALA A 59 12.87 2.73 -12.96
CA ALA A 59 12.21 1.43 -12.91
C ALA A 59 10.81 1.53 -13.54
N GLU A 60 10.31 0.45 -14.08
CA GLU A 60 8.90 0.34 -14.50
C GLU A 60 8.04 0.02 -13.27
N PRO A 61 7.51 1.04 -12.56
CA PRO A 61 6.89 0.89 -11.24
C PRO A 61 5.65 0.00 -11.27
N GLU A 62 4.95 0.03 -12.38
CA GLU A 62 3.76 -0.81 -12.60
C GLU A 62 4.11 -2.29 -12.52
N GLN A 63 5.27 -2.68 -13.06
CA GLN A 63 5.75 -4.06 -13.02
C GLN A 63 6.18 -4.47 -11.60
N GLU A 64 6.87 -3.60 -10.90
CA GLU A 64 7.33 -3.85 -9.52
C GLU A 64 6.16 -3.97 -8.55
N LEU A 65 5.18 -3.06 -8.62
CA LEU A 65 3.95 -3.12 -7.81
C LEU A 65 3.12 -4.37 -8.12
N LYS A 66 2.99 -4.71 -9.41
CA LYS A 66 2.33 -5.93 -9.83
C LYS A 66 3.03 -7.14 -9.24
N SER A 67 4.34 -7.26 -9.40
CA SER A 67 5.12 -8.40 -8.90
C SER A 67 5.05 -8.51 -7.38
N ALA A 68 5.09 -7.40 -6.66
CA ALA A 68 4.96 -7.38 -5.21
C ALA A 68 3.57 -7.87 -4.75
N LEU A 69 2.50 -7.46 -5.45
CA LEU A 69 1.15 -7.93 -5.16
C LEU A 69 0.97 -9.41 -5.53
N GLU A 70 1.52 -9.87 -6.66
CA GLU A 70 1.50 -11.28 -7.05
C GLU A 70 2.22 -12.16 -6.02
N GLU A 71 3.36 -11.68 -5.49
CA GLU A 71 4.07 -12.38 -4.42
C GLU A 71 3.27 -12.40 -3.10
N ALA A 72 2.68 -11.28 -2.73
CA ALA A 72 1.90 -11.16 -1.50
C ALA A 72 0.59 -11.95 -1.53
N THR A 73 -0.09 -12.01 -2.67
CA THR A 73 -1.41 -12.66 -2.80
C THR A 73 -1.32 -14.09 -3.33
N GLY A 74 -0.21 -14.44 -4.00
CA GLY A 74 -0.04 -15.72 -4.71
C GLY A 74 -0.98 -15.86 -5.91
N ALA A 75 -1.55 -14.76 -6.42
CA ALA A 75 -2.56 -14.73 -7.47
C ALA A 75 -2.18 -13.78 -8.61
N PRO A 76 -2.68 -14.00 -9.85
CA PRO A 76 -2.41 -13.11 -10.98
C PRO A 76 -2.98 -11.70 -10.74
N VAL A 77 -2.16 -10.68 -10.96
CA VAL A 77 -2.51 -9.27 -10.75
C VAL A 77 -2.49 -8.49 -12.05
N THR A 78 -3.53 -7.69 -12.27
CA THR A 78 -3.62 -6.73 -13.36
C THR A 78 -3.67 -5.31 -12.80
N VAL A 79 -2.77 -4.44 -13.26
CA VAL A 79 -2.81 -3.01 -12.94
C VAL A 79 -3.92 -2.36 -13.75
N ILE A 80 -4.90 -1.77 -13.09
CA ILE A 80 -6.02 -1.06 -13.73
C ILE A 80 -5.67 0.42 -13.91
N SER A 81 -5.12 1.04 -12.88
CA SER A 81 -4.64 2.43 -12.94
C SER A 81 -3.59 2.67 -11.86
N ALA A 82 -2.66 3.58 -12.16
CA ALA A 82 -1.70 4.12 -11.22
C ALA A 82 -1.70 5.64 -11.35
N GLU A 83 -2.19 6.31 -10.31
CA GLU A 83 -2.30 7.76 -10.20
C GLU A 83 -1.32 8.28 -9.15
N SER A 84 -1.25 9.59 -9.02
CA SER A 84 -0.32 10.21 -8.08
C SER A 84 -0.62 9.93 -6.60
N ASN A 85 -1.82 9.53 -6.26
CA ASN A 85 -2.27 9.29 -4.88
C ASN A 85 -3.10 8.00 -4.72
N ALA A 86 -3.22 7.20 -5.77
CA ALA A 86 -3.93 5.93 -5.72
C ALA A 86 -3.44 4.96 -6.80
N ALA A 87 -3.43 3.69 -6.48
CA ALA A 87 -3.26 2.61 -7.46
C ALA A 87 -4.42 1.63 -7.32
N ARG A 88 -4.91 1.13 -8.47
CA ARG A 88 -5.99 0.14 -8.54
C ARG A 88 -5.52 -1.10 -9.25
N PHE A 89 -5.87 -2.24 -8.69
CA PHE A 89 -5.49 -3.56 -9.19
C PHE A 89 -6.72 -4.46 -9.23
N SER A 90 -6.73 -5.39 -10.18
CA SER A 90 -7.63 -6.54 -10.18
C SER A 90 -6.81 -7.79 -9.92
N VAL A 91 -7.22 -8.60 -8.97
CA VAL A 91 -6.55 -9.83 -8.54
C VAL A 91 -7.48 -11.00 -8.76
N GLN A 92 -7.12 -11.90 -9.69
CA GLN A 92 -7.94 -13.05 -10.03
C GLN A 92 -7.76 -14.18 -9.01
N GLY A 93 -8.87 -14.74 -8.52
CA GLY A 93 -8.84 -15.82 -7.55
C GLY A 93 -8.23 -15.42 -6.21
N PHE A 94 -8.39 -14.15 -5.83
CA PHE A 94 -7.92 -13.61 -4.54
C PHE A 94 -8.49 -14.38 -3.36
N ALA A 95 -9.81 -14.62 -3.34
CA ALA A 95 -10.48 -15.42 -2.34
C ALA A 95 -10.78 -16.83 -2.86
N LYS A 96 -10.43 -17.83 -2.08
CA LYS A 96 -10.84 -19.22 -2.36
C LYS A 96 -12.28 -19.40 -1.98
N ILE A 97 -13.08 -19.94 -2.90
CA ILE A 97 -14.51 -20.18 -2.70
C ILE A 97 -14.74 -21.65 -2.42
N ARG A 98 -15.53 -21.93 -1.36
CA ARG A 98 -16.11 -23.24 -1.10
C ARG A 98 -17.63 -23.10 -1.09
N LYS A 99 -18.29 -23.79 -2.03
CA LYS A 99 -19.76 -23.82 -2.13
C LYS A 99 -20.27 -25.16 -1.60
N THR A 100 -21.32 -25.11 -0.79
CA THR A 100 -22.16 -26.24 -0.39
C THR A 100 -23.59 -25.98 -0.87
N ASP A 101 -24.52 -26.87 -0.57
CA ASP A 101 -25.93 -26.70 -1.00
C ASP A 101 -26.62 -25.50 -0.34
N ASP A 102 -26.16 -25.13 0.87
CA ASP A 102 -26.81 -24.12 1.71
C ASP A 102 -25.96 -22.87 1.95
N GLU A 103 -24.66 -22.90 1.64
CA GLU A 103 -23.75 -21.80 1.98
C GLU A 103 -22.56 -21.67 1.03
N THR A 104 -22.02 -20.45 0.95
CA THR A 104 -20.78 -20.15 0.23
C THR A 104 -19.76 -19.52 1.18
N THR A 105 -18.60 -20.15 1.32
CA THR A 105 -17.49 -19.63 2.14
C THR A 105 -16.41 -19.03 1.25
N TYR A 106 -16.03 -17.79 1.54
CA TYR A 106 -14.91 -17.07 0.94
C TYR A 106 -13.73 -17.05 1.91
N SER A 107 -12.55 -17.39 1.44
CA SER A 107 -11.33 -17.38 2.26
C SER A 107 -10.23 -16.56 1.56
N THR A 108 -9.86 -15.42 2.14
CA THR A 108 -8.79 -14.56 1.61
C THR A 108 -7.42 -15.02 2.08
N PRO A 109 -6.33 -14.71 1.34
CA PRO A 109 -4.98 -14.91 1.83
C PRO A 109 -4.66 -13.93 2.97
N GLU A 110 -3.58 -14.20 3.70
CA GLU A 110 -2.88 -13.22 4.50
C GLU A 110 -2.14 -12.25 3.56
N ILE A 111 -2.11 -10.95 3.89
CA ILE A 111 -1.35 -9.93 3.16
C ILE A 111 -0.32 -9.33 4.12
N ASP A 112 0.95 -9.53 3.82
CA ASP A 112 2.07 -8.99 4.60
C ASP A 112 2.76 -7.85 3.85
N PHE A 113 2.76 -6.65 4.43
CA PHE A 113 3.40 -5.45 3.87
C PHE A 113 4.88 -5.33 4.24
N THR A 114 5.40 -6.18 5.14
CA THR A 114 6.81 -6.16 5.54
C THR A 114 7.74 -6.49 4.38
N GLY A 115 7.28 -7.33 3.43
CA GLY A 115 8.01 -7.62 2.20
C GLY A 115 8.27 -6.38 1.34
N ALA A 116 7.33 -5.43 1.27
CA ALA A 116 7.51 -4.17 0.56
C ALA A 116 8.60 -3.31 1.20
N GLN A 117 8.69 -3.30 2.53
CA GLN A 117 9.75 -2.63 3.28
C GLN A 117 11.12 -3.24 2.97
N GLU A 118 11.22 -4.57 2.97
CA GLU A 118 12.47 -5.27 2.66
C GLU A 118 12.92 -5.03 1.23
N MET A 119 11.97 -5.01 0.28
CA MET A 119 12.24 -4.73 -1.12
C MET A 119 12.81 -3.31 -1.29
N LEU A 120 12.22 -2.31 -0.62
CA LEU A 120 12.71 -0.94 -0.66
C LEU A 120 14.11 -0.82 -0.06
N ASN A 121 14.43 -1.57 0.99
CA ASN A 121 15.74 -1.53 1.66
C ASN A 121 16.90 -1.95 0.75
N ARG A 122 16.62 -2.57 -0.40
CA ARG A 122 17.64 -2.93 -1.40
C ARG A 122 18.12 -1.73 -2.23
N TYR A 123 17.40 -0.61 -2.18
CA TYR A 123 17.75 0.59 -2.94
C TYR A 123 18.65 1.53 -2.14
N TRP A 124 19.59 2.17 -2.82
CA TRP A 124 20.58 3.07 -2.20
C TRP A 124 19.96 4.27 -1.48
N PHE A 125 18.74 4.67 -1.85
CA PHE A 125 18.04 5.80 -1.25
C PHE A 125 17.15 5.38 -0.05
N ALA A 126 17.02 4.10 0.24
CA ALA A 126 16.21 3.60 1.36
C ALA A 126 16.49 4.29 2.70
N PRO A 127 17.77 4.59 3.07
CA PRO A 127 18.05 5.33 4.29
C PRO A 127 17.56 6.78 4.30
N LEU A 128 17.23 7.33 3.13
CA LEU A 128 16.76 8.72 2.99
C LEU A 128 15.23 8.83 3.13
N VAL A 129 14.55 7.69 3.12
CA VAL A 129 13.11 7.56 3.22
C VAL A 129 12.82 6.59 4.35
N ASN A 130 11.84 6.90 5.16
CA ASN A 130 11.37 6.01 6.22
C ASN A 130 9.88 5.69 5.92
N PRO A 131 9.61 4.88 4.88
CA PRO A 131 8.25 4.61 4.47
C PRO A 131 7.59 3.68 5.48
N ASP A 132 6.34 3.96 5.78
CA ASP A 132 5.45 3.05 6.46
C ASP A 132 4.43 2.53 5.44
N PHE A 133 4.52 1.24 5.13
CA PHE A 133 3.59 0.57 4.21
C PHE A 133 2.35 0.03 4.91
N SER A 134 2.27 0.16 6.25
CA SER A 134 1.08 -0.20 7.01
C SER A 134 -0.03 0.80 6.73
N PRO A 135 -1.15 0.43 6.09
CA PRO A 135 -2.23 1.37 5.85
C PRO A 135 -2.83 1.86 7.17
N ASP A 136 -3.14 3.16 7.25
CA ASP A 136 -3.88 3.72 8.39
C ASP A 136 -5.21 2.96 8.57
N LEU A 137 -5.83 2.62 7.45
CA LEU A 137 -7.07 1.85 7.40
C LEU A 137 -7.02 0.80 6.28
N THR A 138 -7.27 -0.46 6.61
CA THR A 138 -7.61 -1.50 5.64
C THR A 138 -9.06 -1.90 5.79
N LEU A 139 -9.78 -1.96 4.67
CA LEU A 139 -11.15 -2.43 4.58
C LEU A 139 -11.22 -3.62 3.63
N VAL A 140 -11.75 -4.73 4.11
CA VAL A 140 -12.06 -5.91 3.30
C VAL A 140 -13.56 -6.09 3.27
N ARG A 141 -14.17 -6.06 2.07
CA ARG A 141 -15.61 -6.25 1.86
C ARG A 141 -15.85 -7.53 1.08
N PHE A 142 -16.79 -8.33 1.56
CA PHE A 142 -17.27 -9.54 0.93
C PHE A 142 -18.51 -9.27 0.06
N PRO A 143 -18.90 -10.22 -0.83
CA PRO A 143 -19.99 -10.00 -1.80
C PRO A 143 -21.35 -9.62 -1.19
N ASP A 144 -21.66 -10.10 0.00
CA ASP A 144 -22.90 -9.76 0.71
C ASP A 144 -22.89 -8.38 1.39
N GLY A 145 -21.75 -7.66 1.28
CA GLY A 145 -21.55 -6.36 1.90
C GLY A 145 -20.99 -6.42 3.33
N TYR A 146 -20.69 -7.62 3.85
CA TYR A 146 -19.98 -7.75 5.12
C TYR A 146 -18.58 -7.15 5.01
N GLU A 147 -18.17 -6.37 6.02
CA GLU A 147 -16.89 -5.67 6.04
C GLU A 147 -16.09 -5.99 7.30
N GLU A 148 -14.79 -6.20 7.10
CA GLU A 148 -13.81 -6.20 8.18
C GLU A 148 -12.83 -5.05 8.00
N THR A 149 -12.43 -4.42 9.12
CA THR A 149 -11.54 -3.27 9.11
C THR A 149 -10.35 -3.48 10.05
N PHE A 150 -9.18 -3.04 9.60
CA PHE A 150 -7.94 -3.09 10.35
C PHE A 150 -7.29 -1.71 10.32
N SER A 151 -6.68 -1.28 11.42
CA SER A 151 -6.01 0.02 11.50
C SER A 151 -4.54 -0.16 11.85
N ASN A 152 -3.67 0.51 11.09
CA ASN A 152 -2.23 0.53 11.33
C ASN A 152 -1.62 -0.88 11.48
N GLN A 153 -2.03 -1.81 10.62
CA GLN A 153 -1.52 -3.18 10.62
C GLN A 153 -0.48 -3.37 9.53
N SER A 154 0.68 -3.93 9.89
CA SER A 154 1.72 -4.32 8.92
C SER A 154 1.40 -5.63 8.19
N ALA A 155 0.40 -6.37 8.67
CA ALA A 155 -0.14 -7.56 8.01
C ALA A 155 -1.64 -7.67 8.27
N ILE A 156 -2.38 -8.10 7.26
CA ILE A 156 -3.81 -8.42 7.35
C ILE A 156 -3.94 -9.93 7.40
N PRO A 157 -4.56 -10.51 8.43
CA PRO A 157 -4.68 -11.96 8.57
C PRO A 157 -5.55 -12.53 7.45
N ALA A 158 -5.39 -13.81 7.17
CA ALA A 158 -6.33 -14.54 6.34
C ALA A 158 -7.73 -14.50 6.97
N LEU A 159 -8.74 -14.13 6.17
CA LEU A 159 -10.12 -14.03 6.61
C LEU A 159 -10.94 -15.18 6.03
N SER A 160 -12.03 -15.52 6.73
CA SER A 160 -13.01 -16.48 6.24
C SER A 160 -14.40 -15.97 6.57
N HIS A 161 -15.25 -15.79 5.54
CA HIS A 161 -16.61 -15.34 5.67
C HIS A 161 -17.56 -16.28 4.94
N THR A 162 -18.68 -16.64 5.59
CA THR A 162 -19.67 -17.58 5.05
C THR A 162 -21.00 -16.86 4.84
N ILE A 163 -21.50 -16.96 3.62
CA ILE A 163 -22.77 -16.39 3.17
C ILE A 163 -23.78 -17.54 3.04
N PRO A 164 -24.93 -17.45 3.73
CA PRO A 164 -26.00 -18.45 3.67
C PRO A 164 -26.65 -18.58 2.30
#